data_1c6fcd7a15eb4cde3baf9e901db8344e
#
_entry.id   1c6fcd7a15eb4cde3baf9e901db8344e
#
_cell.length_a   1.000
_cell.length_b   1.000
_cell.length_c   1.000
_cell.angle_alpha   90.00
_cell.angle_beta   90.00
_cell.angle_gamma   90.00
#
_symmetry.space_group_name_H-M   'P 1'
#
loop_
_entity.id
_entity.type
_entity.pdbx_description
1 polymer ?
#
loop_
_entity_poly.entity_id
_entity_poly.type
_entity_poly.pdbx_seq_one_letter_code
_entity_poly.pdbx_strand_id
1 'polypeptide(L)'
;MSRSSRRGHRKVAAVALAVSAGLFVSSCADSGNGGGSGDAPDSGSGLSIGPVNEQSGEGDPVKGGTLTFSGYSAVTNLDPAKTQIAGSVAGSELGAIYDTLLRYDPASKEFVPKLAESMEPSSDFKTWTLELRDGVKFSDGTPVDSAAVSASLNRYVTNKGPQSSLYASKVASVDTPDPSTVVFNLVDPWTGIESLLSTGPGMIVAPSAQQGDQFTPIGAGAFTLEKFAPNEELILDAREDYFDGAPNVDKLRLISIVGSQSTTESLKSGGTDVAYMRSLPNVLDLIDSGYPGFVDIPSLSYLSLVNTAPGRPGADVRIRQALALATDPVALDNRLNEGKGLPGQVIFQDTSRWHNDVAPIGVDTAKAKQLLDEAKADGYDGKITYLTLQENSAQAMALALQSMANAVGFDFQIEYVNSVADVVKRLYADRDFDMATGSANLAEADPFERLYSNLKSGGRNNATSFSDPEIDSLLDQLGVATSTDSKIEVLAKIQERANEVVPWQVYGNTPWLGVWGQNVHGIQQSLDGIMFFDKAWKN
;
A
#
# COMPACT_ATOMS: atom_id res chain seq x y z
N MET A 1 -12.85 -68.34 -12.79
CA MET A 1 -13.28 -68.97 -11.53
C MET A 1 -13.83 -67.83 -10.66
N SER A 2 -15.08 -67.67 -10.68
CA SER A 2 -16.20 -68.26 -9.94
C SER A 2 -16.45 -67.53 -8.62
N ARG A 3 -17.54 -66.74 -8.62
CA ARG A 3 -18.70 -66.69 -7.70
C ARG A 3 -18.44 -66.07 -6.32
N SER A 4 -19.36 -65.36 -5.68
CA SER A 4 -20.79 -65.01 -5.82
C SER A 4 -21.16 -64.01 -4.73
N SER A 5 -21.88 -62.98 -5.03
CA SER A 5 -23.24 -62.61 -4.64
C SER A 5 -23.70 -62.92 -3.21
N ARG A 6 -24.19 -61.89 -2.51
CA ARG A 6 -25.54 -61.91 -1.93
C ARG A 6 -26.04 -60.54 -1.48
N ARG A 7 -27.23 -60.26 -1.98
CA ARG A 7 -28.15 -59.18 -1.62
C ARG A 7 -28.74 -59.38 -0.21
N GLY A 8 -29.12 -58.30 0.44
CA GLY A 8 -30.03 -58.28 1.58
C GLY A 8 -30.79 -56.97 1.65
N HIS A 9 -32.04 -56.99 1.32
CA HIS A 9 -33.00 -55.90 1.31
C HIS A 9 -33.69 -55.69 2.68
N ARG A 10 -34.30 -54.48 2.82
CA ARG A 10 -35.46 -54.08 3.68
C ARG A 10 -35.08 -53.44 5.02
N LYS A 11 -35.71 -52.39 5.51
CA LYS A 11 -37.08 -51.86 5.28
C LYS A 11 -37.13 -50.35 5.62
N VAL A 12 -38.05 -49.71 4.96
CA VAL A 12 -38.63 -48.38 5.14
C VAL A 12 -39.42 -48.34 6.45
N ALA A 13 -39.35 -47.17 7.15
CA ALA A 13 -40.45 -46.71 7.99
C ALA A 13 -40.49 -45.18 7.95
N ALA A 14 -41.52 -44.65 7.35
CA ALA A 14 -41.94 -43.28 7.39
C ALA A 14 -42.87 -43.08 8.61
N VAL A 15 -42.72 -42.01 9.34
CA VAL A 15 -43.77 -41.46 10.19
C VAL A 15 -43.80 -39.95 9.97
N ALA A 16 -45.01 -39.51 9.67
CA ALA A 16 -45.38 -38.13 9.39
C ALA A 16 -46.13 -37.48 10.58
N LEU A 17 -46.19 -36.15 10.53
CA LEU A 17 -47.11 -35.22 11.19
C LEU A 17 -46.93 -34.85 12.66
N ALA A 18 -46.72 -33.54 12.91
CA ALA A 18 -47.84 -32.67 13.35
C ALA A 18 -47.43 -31.19 13.33
N VAL A 19 -48.31 -30.41 12.74
CA VAL A 19 -48.40 -28.94 12.70
C VAL A 19 -48.91 -28.42 14.04
N SER A 20 -48.35 -27.30 14.54
CA SER A 20 -49.10 -26.37 15.38
C SER A 20 -48.66 -24.94 15.14
N ALA A 21 -49.56 -24.17 14.58
CA ALA A 21 -49.53 -22.72 14.40
C ALA A 21 -49.80 -22.04 15.76
N GLY A 22 -49.12 -20.95 16.01
CA GLY A 22 -49.36 -20.06 17.13
C GLY A 22 -49.08 -18.62 16.70
N LEU A 23 -50.14 -17.93 16.22
CA LEU A 23 -50.18 -16.48 16.00
C LEU A 23 -50.24 -15.77 17.38
N PHE A 24 -49.42 -14.76 17.59
CA PHE A 24 -49.76 -13.60 18.39
C PHE A 24 -49.31 -12.32 17.73
N VAL A 25 -50.33 -11.54 17.34
CA VAL A 25 -50.22 -10.16 16.87
C VAL A 25 -50.24 -9.26 18.11
N SER A 26 -49.38 -8.29 18.15
CA SER A 26 -49.65 -7.04 18.88
C SER A 26 -48.88 -5.90 18.26
N SER A 27 -49.62 -5.00 17.69
CA SER A 27 -49.24 -3.72 17.12
C SER A 27 -48.85 -2.70 18.18
N CYS A 28 -47.92 -1.80 17.86
CA CYS A 28 -48.08 -0.37 18.12
C CYS A 28 -47.33 0.41 17.07
N ALA A 29 -48.07 1.22 16.34
CA ALA A 29 -47.54 2.20 15.40
C ALA A 29 -46.99 3.41 16.17
N ASP A 30 -45.91 3.96 15.69
CA ASP A 30 -45.73 5.41 15.75
C ASP A 30 -45.07 5.90 14.44
N SER A 31 -45.67 6.95 13.92
CA SER A 31 -45.41 7.55 12.63
C SER A 31 -44.33 8.62 12.76
N GLY A 32 -43.21 8.44 12.03
CA GLY A 32 -42.18 9.45 11.87
C GLY A 32 -41.69 9.44 10.42
N ASN A 33 -42.02 10.50 9.71
CA ASN A 33 -41.67 10.82 8.32
C ASN A 33 -40.18 11.05 8.19
N GLY A 34 -39.51 10.40 7.22
CA GLY A 34 -38.08 10.66 6.90
C GLY A 34 -37.67 9.93 5.63
N GLY A 35 -37.24 10.69 4.66
CA GLY A 35 -36.97 10.31 3.29
C GLY A 35 -36.01 9.14 3.11
N GLY A 36 -36.30 8.32 2.12
CA GLY A 36 -35.45 7.20 1.71
C GLY A 36 -34.16 7.68 1.08
N SER A 37 -33.07 7.49 1.79
CA SER A 37 -31.75 7.30 1.20
C SER A 37 -31.63 5.82 0.87
N GLY A 38 -31.41 5.51 -0.40
CA GLY A 38 -31.13 4.15 -0.82
C GLY A 38 -29.84 3.69 -0.15
N ASP A 39 -29.93 2.62 0.61
CA ASP A 39 -28.76 1.92 1.15
C ASP A 39 -27.87 1.51 -0.02
N ALA A 40 -26.67 2.10 -0.09
CA ALA A 40 -25.59 1.54 -0.89
C ALA A 40 -25.33 0.11 -0.36
N PRO A 41 -25.08 -0.88 -1.23
CA PRO A 41 -24.78 -2.22 -0.77
C PRO A 41 -23.54 -2.16 0.13
N ASP A 42 -23.69 -2.68 1.34
CA ASP A 42 -22.62 -2.89 2.30
C ASP A 42 -21.45 -3.57 1.58
N SER A 43 -20.27 -2.95 1.56
CA SER A 43 -19.08 -3.51 0.94
C SER A 43 -18.74 -4.82 1.65
N GLY A 44 -18.87 -5.94 0.93
CA GLY A 44 -19.03 -7.28 1.49
C GLY A 44 -17.88 -7.86 2.32
N SER A 45 -16.76 -7.13 2.54
CA SER A 45 -15.63 -7.64 3.34
C SER A 45 -15.71 -7.32 4.83
N GLY A 46 -16.44 -6.28 5.24
CA GLY A 46 -16.42 -5.78 6.62
C GLY A 46 -15.05 -5.31 7.11
N LEU A 47 -14.05 -5.19 6.22
CA LEU A 47 -12.70 -4.77 6.55
C LEU A 47 -12.62 -3.24 6.68
N SER A 48 -11.94 -2.78 7.72
CA SER A 48 -11.59 -1.38 7.94
C SER A 48 -10.11 -1.26 8.27
N ILE A 49 -9.54 -0.07 8.03
CA ILE A 49 -8.17 0.23 8.46
C ILE A 49 -8.11 0.22 9.98
N GLY A 50 -7.17 -0.53 10.53
CA GLY A 50 -6.99 -0.60 11.97
C GLY A 50 -6.50 -1.94 12.48
N PRO A 51 -6.35 -2.07 13.81
CA PRO A 51 -5.97 -3.31 14.45
C PRO A 51 -7.08 -4.37 14.32
N VAL A 52 -6.66 -5.63 14.21
CA VAL A 52 -7.53 -6.79 14.22
C VAL A 52 -7.08 -7.78 15.29
N ASN A 53 -8.03 -8.46 15.92
CA ASN A 53 -7.78 -9.47 16.96
C ASN A 53 -6.81 -8.96 18.03
N GLU A 54 -7.08 -7.75 18.56
CA GLU A 54 -6.23 -7.11 19.57
C GLU A 54 -5.97 -8.03 20.75
N GLN A 55 -4.71 -8.09 21.15
CA GLN A 55 -4.29 -8.89 22.28
C GLN A 55 -4.65 -8.18 23.60
N SER A 56 -5.41 -8.84 24.46
CA SER A 56 -5.72 -8.33 25.80
C SER A 56 -4.68 -8.80 26.81
N GLY A 57 -4.03 -7.87 27.51
CA GLY A 57 -3.12 -8.16 28.63
C GLY A 57 -1.77 -8.70 28.15
N GLU A 58 -0.93 -7.83 27.61
CA GLU A 58 0.37 -8.22 27.07
C GLU A 58 1.36 -8.80 28.11
N GLY A 59 1.15 -8.56 29.40
CA GLY A 59 2.11 -8.98 30.43
C GLY A 59 3.42 -8.16 30.39
N ASP A 60 4.42 -8.59 31.16
CA ASP A 60 5.75 -8.00 31.14
C ASP A 60 6.56 -8.53 29.95
N PRO A 61 7.32 -7.68 29.23
CA PRO A 61 8.16 -8.12 28.12
C PRO A 61 9.16 -9.21 28.52
N VAL A 62 9.18 -10.28 27.73
CA VAL A 62 10.15 -11.36 27.88
C VAL A 62 11.39 -11.02 27.06
N LYS A 63 12.58 -11.19 27.65
CA LYS A 63 13.86 -10.92 26.98
C LYS A 63 14.45 -12.17 26.37
N GLY A 64 15.11 -11.98 25.23
CA GLY A 64 15.89 -12.99 24.54
C GLY A 64 15.22 -13.59 23.31
N GLY A 65 15.95 -14.46 22.63
CA GLY A 65 15.47 -15.20 21.47
C GLY A 65 15.55 -14.46 20.14
N THR A 66 15.03 -15.12 19.11
CA THR A 66 15.03 -14.61 17.74
C THR A 66 13.58 -14.39 17.26
N LEU A 67 13.27 -13.22 16.75
CA LEU A 67 12.01 -12.93 16.06
C LEU A 67 12.22 -13.12 14.55
N THR A 68 11.40 -13.95 13.92
CA THR A 68 11.46 -14.19 12.47
C THR A 68 10.33 -13.44 11.76
N PHE A 69 10.70 -12.53 10.87
CA PHE A 69 9.77 -11.79 10.02
C PHE A 69 9.84 -12.28 8.57
N SER A 70 8.69 -12.56 7.96
CA SER A 70 8.57 -12.81 6.53
C SER A 70 8.05 -11.57 5.81
N GLY A 71 8.95 -10.86 5.14
CA GLY A 71 8.61 -9.75 4.23
C GLY A 71 7.91 -10.26 2.96
N TYR A 72 7.19 -9.36 2.28
CA TYR A 72 6.52 -9.68 1.01
C TYR A 72 7.52 -9.91 -0.15
N SER A 73 8.60 -9.16 -0.18
CA SER A 73 9.69 -9.33 -1.14
C SER A 73 11.04 -9.47 -0.44
N ALA A 74 11.96 -10.17 -1.08
CA ALA A 74 13.31 -10.33 -0.54
C ALA A 74 14.10 -9.01 -0.58
N VAL A 75 14.89 -8.75 0.45
CA VAL A 75 15.81 -7.62 0.50
C VAL A 75 17.00 -7.88 -0.42
N THR A 76 17.27 -6.94 -1.31
CA THR A 76 18.37 -7.03 -2.28
C THR A 76 19.48 -6.02 -2.04
N ASN A 77 19.20 -4.95 -1.31
CA ASN A 77 20.13 -3.88 -1.00
C ASN A 77 19.80 -3.24 0.35
N LEU A 78 20.81 -2.91 1.13
CA LEU A 78 20.65 -2.29 2.46
C LEU A 78 20.86 -0.76 2.45
N ASP A 79 21.07 -0.13 1.28
CA ASP A 79 21.19 1.33 1.15
C ASP A 79 19.82 1.97 0.91
N PRO A 80 19.29 2.82 1.83
CA PRO A 80 18.01 3.51 1.65
C PRO A 80 17.95 4.36 0.38
N ALA A 81 19.07 4.89 -0.08
CA ALA A 81 19.14 5.67 -1.32
C ALA A 81 19.08 4.80 -2.61
N LYS A 82 19.14 3.47 -2.49
CA LYS A 82 19.07 2.52 -3.62
C LYS A 82 17.88 1.57 -3.51
N THR A 83 17.06 1.72 -2.48
CA THR A 83 15.98 0.79 -2.15
C THR A 83 14.67 1.56 -2.05
N GLN A 84 13.61 1.06 -2.68
CA GLN A 84 12.25 1.55 -2.43
C GLN A 84 11.85 1.16 -1.01
N ILE A 85 11.39 2.13 -0.22
CA ILE A 85 11.01 1.91 1.18
C ILE A 85 9.49 1.86 1.28
N ALA A 86 8.97 0.69 1.61
CA ALA A 86 7.56 0.40 1.90
C ALA A 86 7.48 -0.91 2.69
N GLY A 87 6.39 -1.22 3.37
CA GLY A 87 6.22 -2.50 4.09
C GLY A 87 6.35 -3.73 3.20
N SER A 88 5.98 -3.60 1.91
CA SER A 88 6.16 -4.67 0.92
C SER A 88 7.59 -4.76 0.35
N VAL A 89 8.45 -3.77 0.58
CA VAL A 89 9.82 -3.72 0.03
C VAL A 89 10.77 -3.10 1.06
N ALA A 90 11.46 -3.93 1.81
CA ALA A 90 12.56 -3.58 2.71
C ALA A 90 12.29 -2.46 3.76
N GLY A 91 11.05 -1.97 3.91
CA GLY A 91 10.75 -0.86 4.84
C GLY A 91 10.97 -1.23 6.30
N SER A 92 10.46 -2.37 6.71
CA SER A 92 10.61 -2.89 8.08
C SER A 92 12.05 -3.32 8.36
N GLU A 93 12.70 -3.93 7.37
CA GLU A 93 14.07 -4.43 7.47
C GLU A 93 15.08 -3.27 7.60
N LEU A 94 14.94 -2.24 6.78
CA LEU A 94 15.82 -1.09 6.87
C LEU A 94 15.46 -0.19 8.07
N GLY A 95 14.17 -0.11 8.44
CA GLY A 95 13.74 0.57 9.68
C GLY A 95 14.42 0.00 10.91
N ALA A 96 14.64 -1.31 10.99
CA ALA A 96 15.35 -1.95 12.08
C ALA A 96 16.83 -1.51 12.18
N ILE A 97 17.49 -1.21 11.04
CA ILE A 97 18.90 -0.80 10.98
C ILE A 97 19.08 0.71 11.20
N TYR A 98 18.23 1.53 10.53
CA TYR A 98 18.44 2.97 10.45
C TYR A 98 17.57 3.79 11.38
N ASP A 99 16.41 3.27 11.73
CA ASP A 99 15.30 4.04 12.28
C ASP A 99 14.89 5.20 11.33
N THR A 100 13.91 6.01 11.71
CA THR A 100 13.48 7.18 10.94
C THR A 100 13.47 8.41 11.82
N LEU A 101 13.48 9.61 11.21
CA LEU A 101 13.35 10.86 11.99
C LEU A 101 11.98 10.93 12.65
N LEU A 102 10.92 10.59 11.93
CA LEU A 102 9.54 10.53 12.38
C LEU A 102 8.94 9.15 12.08
N ARG A 103 7.85 8.78 12.74
CA ARG A 103 7.02 7.60 12.44
C ARG A 103 5.57 8.05 12.29
N TYR A 104 4.87 7.52 11.32
CA TYR A 104 3.41 7.67 11.29
C TYR A 104 2.79 6.70 12.30
N ASP A 105 1.91 7.21 13.14
CA ASP A 105 1.11 6.39 14.05
C ASP A 105 -0.32 6.23 13.49
N PRO A 106 -0.66 5.05 12.97
CA PRO A 106 -1.97 4.87 12.35
C PRO A 106 -3.14 4.91 13.36
N ALA A 107 -2.89 4.75 14.66
CA ALA A 107 -3.92 4.85 15.69
C ALA A 107 -4.34 6.32 15.95
N SER A 108 -3.37 7.22 16.11
CA SER A 108 -3.62 8.67 16.24
C SER A 108 -3.79 9.35 14.87
N LYS A 109 -3.37 8.70 13.78
CA LYS A 109 -3.31 9.26 12.42
C LYS A 109 -2.38 10.48 12.31
N GLU A 110 -1.33 10.52 13.12
CA GLU A 110 -0.36 11.61 13.21
C GLU A 110 1.07 11.12 12.98
N PHE A 111 1.95 12.04 12.59
CA PHE A 111 3.39 11.78 12.58
C PHE A 111 3.93 12.04 13.98
N VAL A 112 4.62 11.06 14.54
CA VAL A 112 5.19 11.11 15.88
C VAL A 112 6.71 11.06 15.83
N PRO A 113 7.40 11.73 16.77
CA PRO A 113 8.86 11.72 16.85
C PRO A 113 9.43 10.29 17.02
N LYS A 114 10.59 10.03 16.34
CA LYS A 114 11.38 8.79 16.50
C LYS A 114 12.82 9.16 16.83
N LEU A 115 13.74 9.38 15.86
CA LEU A 115 15.06 9.96 16.13
C LEU A 115 14.96 11.45 16.50
N ALA A 116 13.95 12.15 15.96
CA ALA A 116 13.59 13.48 16.43
C ALA A 116 12.96 13.43 17.83
N GLU A 117 13.10 14.51 18.59
CA GLU A 117 12.32 14.79 19.79
C GLU A 117 11.05 15.56 19.44
N SER A 118 11.14 16.48 18.47
CA SER A 118 10.00 17.25 17.95
C SER A 118 10.22 17.67 16.49
N MET A 119 9.14 18.03 15.82
CA MET A 119 9.15 18.70 14.52
C MET A 119 7.98 19.65 14.43
N GLU A 120 8.26 20.95 14.23
CA GLU A 120 7.25 22.01 14.27
C GLU A 120 7.30 22.87 13.01
N PRO A 121 6.15 23.18 12.39
CA PRO A 121 6.07 24.09 11.25
C PRO A 121 6.04 25.56 11.68
N SER A 122 6.53 26.44 10.80
CA SER A 122 6.17 27.86 10.83
C SER A 122 4.68 28.04 10.48
N SER A 123 4.11 29.20 10.86
CA SER A 123 2.69 29.49 10.62
C SER A 123 2.29 29.47 9.13
N ASP A 124 3.23 29.61 8.22
CA ASP A 124 3.04 29.56 6.77
C ASP A 124 3.46 28.22 6.14
N PHE A 125 3.87 27.24 6.95
CA PHE A 125 4.33 25.91 6.51
C PHE A 125 5.50 25.93 5.51
N LYS A 126 6.28 27.03 5.49
CA LYS A 126 7.48 27.16 4.63
C LYS A 126 8.78 26.84 5.35
N THR A 127 8.74 26.76 6.66
CA THR A 127 9.90 26.37 7.47
C THR A 127 9.46 25.33 8.48
N TRP A 128 10.24 24.27 8.61
CA TRP A 128 10.04 23.23 9.62
C TRP A 128 11.29 23.11 10.46
N THR A 129 11.13 23.17 11.76
CA THR A 129 12.22 23.00 12.72
C THR A 129 12.10 21.64 13.37
N LEU A 130 13.13 20.81 13.22
CA LEU A 130 13.25 19.49 13.83
C LEU A 130 14.33 19.57 14.91
N GLU A 131 13.96 19.13 16.11
CA GLU A 131 14.90 18.95 17.22
C GLU A 131 15.25 17.45 17.33
N LEU A 132 16.52 17.14 17.39
CA LEU A 132 17.03 15.78 17.57
C LEU A 132 17.07 15.42 19.07
N ARG A 133 16.85 14.17 19.38
CA ARG A 133 17.02 13.63 20.74
C ARG A 133 18.48 13.70 21.15
N ASP A 134 18.71 14.07 22.40
CA ASP A 134 20.05 14.08 22.99
C ASP A 134 20.62 12.66 23.14
N GLY A 135 21.91 12.53 22.86
CA GLY A 135 22.68 11.30 23.13
C GLY A 135 22.44 10.14 22.17
N VAL A 136 21.66 10.32 21.11
CA VAL A 136 21.46 9.30 20.07
C VAL A 136 22.78 9.03 19.33
N LYS A 137 23.11 7.75 19.11
CA LYS A 137 24.32 7.32 18.41
C LYS A 137 24.00 6.36 17.27
N PHE A 138 24.78 6.45 16.23
CA PHE A 138 24.86 5.40 15.23
C PHE A 138 25.48 4.13 15.80
N SER A 139 25.33 3.02 15.09
CA SER A 139 25.86 1.72 15.49
C SER A 139 27.40 1.64 15.53
N ASP A 140 28.11 2.62 14.96
CA ASP A 140 29.55 2.80 15.09
C ASP A 140 30.00 3.67 16.29
N GLY A 141 29.03 4.13 17.10
CA GLY A 141 29.24 4.95 18.28
C GLY A 141 29.35 6.45 18.00
N THR A 142 29.34 6.90 16.73
CA THR A 142 29.32 8.33 16.38
C THR A 142 27.97 8.97 16.69
N PRO A 143 27.89 10.28 17.01
CA PRO A 143 26.65 10.92 17.37
C PRO A 143 25.73 11.11 16.13
N VAL A 144 24.41 11.02 16.35
CA VAL A 144 23.41 11.50 15.41
C VAL A 144 23.17 12.98 15.69
N ASP A 145 23.85 13.84 14.97
CA ASP A 145 23.71 15.31 15.07
C ASP A 145 23.11 15.91 13.79
N SER A 146 22.79 17.19 13.84
CA SER A 146 22.21 17.92 12.71
C SER A 146 23.08 17.89 11.45
N ALA A 147 24.40 17.87 11.60
CA ALA A 147 25.34 17.75 10.48
C ALA A 147 25.27 16.37 9.82
N ALA A 148 25.16 15.29 10.62
CA ALA A 148 24.98 13.94 10.13
C ALA A 148 23.64 13.76 9.41
N VAL A 149 22.54 14.34 9.94
CA VAL A 149 21.23 14.35 9.27
C VAL A 149 21.32 15.07 7.91
N SER A 150 21.87 16.28 7.88
CA SER A 150 22.06 17.03 6.63
C SER A 150 22.92 16.26 5.62
N ALA A 151 24.01 15.62 6.06
CA ALA A 151 24.86 14.80 5.21
C ALA A 151 24.12 13.58 4.63
N SER A 152 23.31 12.89 5.44
CA SER A 152 22.48 11.76 5.01
C SER A 152 21.46 12.17 3.95
N LEU A 153 20.74 13.27 4.16
CA LEU A 153 19.76 13.81 3.21
C LEU A 153 20.41 14.22 1.88
N ASN A 154 21.56 14.91 1.94
CA ASN A 154 22.33 15.27 0.75
C ASN A 154 22.82 14.04 0.00
N ARG A 155 23.28 13.01 0.73
CA ARG A 155 23.68 11.72 0.15
C ARG A 155 22.49 11.05 -0.55
N TYR A 156 21.30 11.05 0.06
CA TYR A 156 20.09 10.48 -0.50
C TYR A 156 19.74 11.14 -1.85
N VAL A 157 19.80 12.46 -1.92
CA VAL A 157 19.55 13.22 -3.15
C VAL A 157 20.62 12.96 -4.21
N THR A 158 21.91 12.98 -3.82
CA THR A 158 23.05 12.76 -4.73
C THR A 158 23.01 11.37 -5.36
N ASN A 159 22.63 10.34 -4.59
CA ASN A 159 22.48 8.97 -5.07
C ASN A 159 21.13 8.72 -5.78
N LYS A 160 20.32 9.77 -5.99
CA LYS A 160 19.04 9.70 -6.68
C LYS A 160 18.08 8.68 -6.04
N GLY A 161 17.97 8.73 -4.70
CA GLY A 161 17.03 7.92 -3.95
C GLY A 161 15.61 8.00 -4.52
N PRO A 162 14.75 7.01 -4.26
CA PRO A 162 13.42 6.93 -4.90
C PRO A 162 12.58 8.20 -4.82
N GLN A 163 12.61 8.92 -3.68
CA GLN A 163 11.87 10.16 -3.44
C GLN A 163 12.72 11.43 -3.62
N SER A 164 13.97 11.32 -4.09
CA SER A 164 14.91 12.44 -4.18
C SER A 164 14.43 13.59 -5.08
N SER A 165 13.69 13.29 -6.15
CA SER A 165 13.16 14.30 -7.05
C SER A 165 12.09 15.15 -6.39
N LEU A 166 11.18 14.53 -5.64
CA LEU A 166 10.15 15.23 -4.86
C LEU A 166 10.82 16.07 -3.76
N TYR A 167 11.72 15.45 -2.97
CA TYR A 167 12.48 16.14 -1.93
C TYR A 167 13.17 17.40 -2.49
N ALA A 168 13.94 17.26 -3.56
CA ALA A 168 14.66 18.37 -4.18
C ALA A 168 13.74 19.44 -4.81
N SER A 169 12.53 19.11 -5.19
CA SER A 169 11.55 20.07 -5.70
C SER A 169 10.86 20.89 -4.58
N LYS A 170 10.80 20.34 -3.37
CA LYS A 170 10.10 20.95 -2.23
C LYS A 170 11.03 21.58 -1.18
N VAL A 171 12.22 21.02 -0.97
CA VAL A 171 13.19 21.52 0.03
C VAL A 171 14.21 22.42 -0.65
N ALA A 172 14.20 23.71 -0.33
CA ALA A 172 15.12 24.72 -0.86
C ALA A 172 16.49 24.65 -0.19
N SER A 173 16.52 24.52 1.15
CA SER A 173 17.75 24.35 1.93
C SER A 173 17.49 23.62 3.25
N VAL A 174 18.55 23.07 3.82
CA VAL A 174 18.58 22.52 5.18
C VAL A 174 19.67 23.23 5.97
N ASP A 175 19.28 23.93 7.02
CA ASP A 175 20.22 24.64 7.90
C ASP A 175 20.40 23.86 9.20
N THR A 176 21.62 23.90 9.74
CA THR A 176 22.01 23.22 10.98
C THR A 176 22.65 24.22 11.93
N PRO A 177 21.83 25.07 12.61
CA PRO A 177 22.35 26.18 13.44
C PRO A 177 23.13 25.70 14.65
N ASP A 178 22.85 24.53 15.15
CA ASP A 178 23.54 23.86 16.25
C ASP A 178 23.45 22.33 16.10
N PRO A 179 24.12 21.54 16.98
CA PRO A 179 24.18 20.08 16.79
C PRO A 179 22.85 19.33 16.93
N SER A 180 21.82 19.92 17.57
CA SER A 180 20.52 19.28 17.80
C SER A 180 19.42 19.76 16.84
N THR A 181 19.59 20.92 16.20
CA THR A 181 18.53 21.58 15.42
C THR A 181 18.75 21.43 13.91
N VAL A 182 17.73 20.96 13.21
CA VAL A 182 17.67 20.88 11.73
C VAL A 182 16.50 21.73 11.24
N VAL A 183 16.79 22.73 10.40
CA VAL A 183 15.76 23.63 9.85
C VAL A 183 15.61 23.37 8.35
N PHE A 184 14.42 22.91 7.95
CA PHE A 184 14.07 22.71 6.56
C PHE A 184 13.39 23.97 6.03
N ASN A 185 13.98 24.63 5.04
CA ASN A 185 13.37 25.74 4.31
C ASN A 185 12.76 25.20 3.02
N LEU A 186 11.46 25.44 2.83
CA LEU A 186 10.71 24.90 1.72
C LEU A 186 10.49 25.95 0.63
N VAL A 187 10.35 25.50 -0.61
CA VAL A 187 10.02 26.35 -1.77
C VAL A 187 8.62 26.94 -1.62
N ASP A 188 7.66 26.12 -1.24
CA ASP A 188 6.24 26.46 -1.04
C ASP A 188 5.73 25.84 0.27
N PRO A 189 4.58 26.31 0.82
CA PRO A 189 3.94 25.64 1.96
C PRO A 189 3.73 24.14 1.68
N TRP A 190 4.17 23.29 2.61
CA TRP A 190 4.01 21.85 2.43
C TRP A 190 4.03 21.08 3.75
N THR A 191 3.00 20.26 3.96
CA THR A 191 2.88 19.37 5.13
C THR A 191 3.43 17.98 4.89
N GLY A 192 3.60 17.56 3.62
CA GLY A 192 4.05 16.20 3.27
C GLY A 192 5.50 15.88 3.59
N ILE A 193 6.29 16.84 4.11
CA ILE A 193 7.67 16.60 4.55
C ILE A 193 7.73 15.54 5.67
N GLU A 194 6.75 15.51 6.57
CA GLU A 194 6.69 14.53 7.66
C GLU A 194 6.59 13.12 7.12
N SER A 195 5.80 12.93 6.05
CA SER A 195 5.69 11.64 5.35
C SER A 195 7.04 11.20 4.77
N LEU A 196 7.78 12.10 4.12
CA LEU A 196 9.12 11.78 3.60
C LEU A 196 10.10 11.40 4.71
N LEU A 197 10.08 12.13 5.84
CA LEU A 197 10.97 11.88 6.97
C LEU A 197 10.59 10.64 7.81
N SER A 198 9.47 10.02 7.49
CA SER A 198 9.02 8.74 8.05
C SER A 198 9.34 7.53 7.14
N THR A 199 10.02 7.75 6.01
CA THR A 199 10.42 6.73 5.04
C THR A 199 11.89 6.88 4.67
N GLY A 200 12.29 6.49 3.46
CA GLY A 200 13.67 6.44 3.00
C GLY A 200 14.52 7.68 3.26
N PRO A 201 14.06 8.91 2.96
CA PRO A 201 14.81 10.14 3.31
C PRO A 201 15.03 10.31 4.82
N GLY A 202 14.08 9.87 5.64
CA GLY A 202 14.18 9.94 7.10
C GLY A 202 15.05 8.85 7.75
N MET A 203 15.45 7.82 6.99
CA MET A 203 16.39 6.79 7.45
C MET A 203 17.80 7.35 7.41
N ILE A 204 18.33 7.75 8.57
CA ILE A 204 19.60 8.47 8.66
C ILE A 204 20.77 7.51 8.61
N VAL A 205 21.60 7.69 7.59
CA VAL A 205 22.81 6.91 7.33
C VAL A 205 24.03 7.64 7.88
N ALA A 206 24.85 6.95 8.66
CA ALA A 206 26.07 7.54 9.23
C ALA A 206 27.03 8.02 8.13
N PRO A 207 27.74 9.14 8.33
CA PRO A 207 28.76 9.60 7.37
C PRO A 207 29.87 8.57 7.10
N SER A 208 30.19 7.72 8.08
CA SER A 208 31.18 6.62 7.98
C SER A 208 30.71 5.43 7.13
N ALA A 209 29.40 5.33 6.85
CA ALA A 209 28.80 4.20 6.10
C ALA A 209 29.33 4.08 4.65
N GLN A 210 29.73 5.20 4.03
CA GLN A 210 30.23 5.25 2.67
C GLN A 210 31.73 5.47 2.66
N GLN A 211 32.51 4.51 2.16
CA GLN A 211 33.97 4.60 1.98
C GLN A 211 34.32 4.30 0.52
N GLY A 212 34.46 5.34 -0.29
CA GLY A 212 34.61 5.18 -1.74
C GLY A 212 33.35 4.52 -2.33
N ASP A 213 33.54 3.41 -3.04
CA ASP A 213 32.41 2.64 -3.61
C ASP A 213 31.82 1.61 -2.62
N GLN A 214 32.45 1.41 -1.47
CA GLN A 214 32.00 0.47 -0.46
C GLN A 214 30.97 1.11 0.46
N PHE A 215 29.83 0.44 0.63
CA PHE A 215 28.77 0.82 1.55
C PHE A 215 28.63 -0.20 2.67
N THR A 216 28.61 0.27 3.90
CA THR A 216 28.32 -0.51 5.12
C THR A 216 27.06 0.06 5.77
N PRO A 217 26.06 -0.76 6.10
CA PRO A 217 24.81 -0.26 6.69
C PRO A 217 25.01 0.14 8.15
N ILE A 218 25.36 1.39 8.39
CA ILE A 218 25.54 2.01 9.71
C ILE A 218 24.40 3.01 9.92
N GLY A 219 23.48 2.69 10.82
CA GLY A 219 22.30 3.47 11.16
C GLY A 219 22.15 3.67 12.65
N ALA A 220 21.07 4.36 13.04
CA ALA A 220 20.71 4.62 14.44
C ALA A 220 19.62 3.71 14.98
N GLY A 221 19.18 2.71 14.19
CA GLY A 221 18.13 1.77 14.55
C GLY A 221 18.49 0.85 15.70
N ALA A 222 17.50 0.11 16.14
CA ALA A 222 17.60 -0.80 17.30
C ALA A 222 18.43 -2.07 17.04
N PHE A 223 18.81 -2.31 15.77
CA PHE A 223 19.53 -3.53 15.38
C PHE A 223 20.70 -3.21 14.47
N THR A 224 21.72 -4.09 14.48
CA THR A 224 22.92 -4.01 13.62
C THR A 224 23.05 -5.24 12.75
N LEU A 225 23.74 -5.08 11.62
CA LEU A 225 23.95 -6.17 10.66
C LEU A 225 24.88 -7.26 11.23
N GLU A 226 24.36 -8.49 11.38
CA GLU A 226 25.16 -9.70 11.57
C GLU A 226 25.46 -10.38 10.23
N LYS A 227 24.40 -10.63 9.43
CA LYS A 227 24.52 -11.36 8.16
C LYS A 227 23.56 -10.79 7.11
N PHE A 228 24.04 -10.65 5.89
CA PHE A 228 23.22 -10.34 4.72
C PHE A 228 23.52 -11.30 3.57
N ALA A 229 22.54 -12.10 3.19
CA ALA A 229 22.54 -12.94 2.00
C ALA A 229 21.40 -12.44 1.09
N PRO A 230 21.68 -11.64 0.05
CA PRO A 230 20.65 -11.05 -0.81
C PRO A 230 19.72 -12.12 -1.39
N ASN A 231 18.41 -11.86 -1.37
CA ASN A 231 17.33 -12.78 -1.76
C ASN A 231 17.19 -14.04 -0.90
N GLU A 232 17.89 -14.18 0.20
CA GLU A 232 17.79 -15.32 1.11
C GLU A 232 17.36 -14.89 2.50
N GLU A 233 18.27 -14.25 3.26
CA GLU A 233 18.00 -13.79 4.61
C GLU A 233 18.86 -12.58 5.02
N LEU A 234 18.31 -11.79 5.92
CA LEU A 234 19.01 -10.75 6.67
C LEU A 234 18.89 -11.10 8.17
N ILE A 235 20.04 -11.15 8.86
CA ILE A 235 20.09 -11.38 10.30
C ILE A 235 20.70 -10.15 10.96
N LEU A 236 19.98 -9.64 11.97
CA LEU A 236 20.36 -8.46 12.72
C LEU A 236 20.49 -8.81 14.21
N ASP A 237 21.50 -8.27 14.87
CA ASP A 237 21.71 -8.32 16.32
C ASP A 237 21.11 -7.10 17.00
N ALA A 238 20.46 -7.29 18.15
CA ALA A 238 19.94 -6.21 18.96
C ALA A 238 21.07 -5.35 19.54
N ARG A 239 20.83 -4.03 19.61
CA ARG A 239 21.75 -3.06 20.22
C ARG A 239 21.42 -2.85 21.68
N GLU A 240 22.40 -3.07 22.57
CA GLU A 240 22.25 -2.78 23.99
C GLU A 240 22.19 -1.26 24.27
N ASP A 241 22.85 -0.45 23.42
CA ASP A 241 22.97 1.01 23.55
C ASP A 241 21.91 1.80 22.72
N TYR A 242 20.84 1.15 22.30
CA TYR A 242 19.77 1.83 21.57
C TYR A 242 19.11 2.91 22.45
N PHE A 243 18.89 4.09 21.90
CA PHE A 243 18.49 5.27 22.66
C PHE A 243 17.13 5.11 23.39
N ASP A 244 16.20 4.33 22.82
CA ASP A 244 14.88 4.08 23.40
C ASP A 244 14.82 2.77 24.20
N GLY A 245 15.97 2.31 24.69
CA GLY A 245 16.17 1.09 25.45
C GLY A 245 16.45 -0.12 24.57
N ALA A 246 17.29 -1.04 25.07
CA ALA A 246 17.65 -2.26 24.38
C ALA A 246 16.41 -3.07 23.98
N PRO A 247 16.34 -3.59 22.73
CA PRO A 247 15.26 -4.48 22.30
C PRO A 247 15.06 -5.65 23.25
N ASN A 248 13.86 -6.22 23.24
CA ASN A 248 13.59 -7.38 24.07
C ASN A 248 14.06 -8.69 23.41
N VAL A 249 14.09 -8.76 22.09
CA VAL A 249 14.65 -9.90 21.35
C VAL A 249 16.15 -9.73 21.12
N ASP A 250 16.92 -10.82 21.13
CA ASP A 250 18.36 -10.77 20.86
C ASP A 250 18.66 -10.55 19.36
N LYS A 251 17.80 -11.10 18.49
CA LYS A 251 17.99 -11.10 17.03
C LYS A 251 16.70 -10.92 16.26
N LEU A 252 16.81 -10.28 15.10
CA LEU A 252 15.81 -10.36 14.04
C LEU A 252 16.35 -11.24 12.89
N ARG A 253 15.54 -12.19 12.46
CA ARG A 253 15.76 -12.95 11.23
C ARG A 253 14.69 -12.56 10.21
N LEU A 254 15.10 -11.92 9.14
CA LEU A 254 14.24 -11.33 8.13
C LEU A 254 14.40 -12.12 6.83
N ILE A 255 13.32 -12.72 6.36
CA ILE A 255 13.26 -13.63 5.21
C ILE A 255 12.14 -13.21 4.25
N SER A 256 12.08 -13.83 3.10
CA SER A 256 10.93 -13.74 2.20
C SER A 256 10.52 -15.13 1.77
N ILE A 257 9.29 -15.51 2.09
CA ILE A 257 8.68 -16.77 1.65
C ILE A 257 7.85 -16.49 0.40
N VAL A 258 8.16 -17.23 -0.67
CA VAL A 258 7.44 -17.05 -1.94
C VAL A 258 6.03 -17.62 -1.84
N GLY A 259 5.03 -16.77 -2.08
CA GLY A 259 3.62 -17.13 -2.12
C GLY A 259 2.90 -16.96 -0.78
N SER A 260 1.75 -16.27 -0.84
CA SER A 260 0.96 -15.93 0.36
C SER A 260 0.49 -17.16 1.13
N GLN A 261 0.15 -18.25 0.44
CA GLN A 261 -0.26 -19.50 1.10
C GLN A 261 0.87 -20.10 1.94
N SER A 262 2.10 -20.17 1.37
CA SER A 262 3.27 -20.70 2.09
C SER A 262 3.64 -19.84 3.29
N THR A 263 3.50 -18.51 3.17
CA THR A 263 3.71 -17.58 4.29
C THR A 263 2.67 -17.79 5.39
N THR A 264 1.38 -17.97 5.03
CA THR A 264 0.29 -18.30 5.96
C THR A 264 0.56 -19.60 6.70
N GLU A 265 0.97 -20.65 5.99
CA GLU A 265 1.30 -21.95 6.60
C GLU A 265 2.52 -21.87 7.53
N SER A 266 3.54 -21.10 7.14
CA SER A 266 4.71 -20.85 7.98
C SER A 266 4.35 -20.14 9.27
N LEU A 267 3.52 -19.09 9.19
CA LEU A 267 3.02 -18.36 10.38
C LEU A 267 2.19 -19.30 11.28
N LYS A 268 1.24 -20.05 10.72
CA LYS A 268 0.39 -20.99 11.47
C LYS A 268 1.18 -22.14 12.12
N SER A 269 2.30 -22.55 11.54
CA SER A 269 3.18 -23.60 12.09
C SER A 269 4.28 -23.07 13.02
N GLY A 270 4.40 -21.75 13.21
CA GLY A 270 5.46 -21.13 14.01
C GLY A 270 6.83 -21.09 13.32
N GLY A 271 6.89 -21.29 12.01
CA GLY A 271 8.10 -21.10 11.21
C GLY A 271 8.48 -19.62 11.02
N THR A 272 7.49 -18.74 11.08
CA THR A 272 7.60 -17.27 11.12
C THR A 272 6.81 -16.73 12.30
N ASP A 273 7.29 -15.66 12.90
CA ASP A 273 6.64 -14.98 14.03
C ASP A 273 5.77 -13.82 13.58
N VAL A 274 6.21 -13.10 12.53
CA VAL A 274 5.55 -11.92 11.94
C VAL A 274 5.57 -12.04 10.43
N ALA A 275 4.52 -11.58 9.74
CA ALA A 275 4.45 -11.59 8.29
C ALA A 275 3.75 -10.35 7.73
N TYR A 276 4.07 -10.01 6.48
CA TYR A 276 3.36 -9.02 5.68
C TYR A 276 2.56 -9.73 4.59
N MET A 277 1.23 -9.50 4.54
CA MET A 277 0.30 -10.21 3.66
C MET A 277 -0.46 -9.24 2.76
N ARG A 278 -0.72 -9.66 1.49
CA ARG A 278 -1.49 -8.87 0.51
C ARG A 278 -2.59 -9.66 -0.21
N SER A 279 -2.59 -10.97 -0.07
CA SER A 279 -3.62 -11.81 -0.71
C SER A 279 -4.89 -11.80 0.12
N LEU A 280 -5.98 -11.26 -0.39
CA LEU A 280 -7.24 -11.13 0.33
C LEU A 280 -7.72 -12.46 0.96
N PRO A 281 -7.73 -13.62 0.27
CA PRO A 281 -8.13 -14.88 0.90
C PRO A 281 -7.28 -15.24 2.12
N ASN A 282 -5.96 -15.01 2.04
CA ASN A 282 -5.04 -15.29 3.15
C ASN A 282 -5.16 -14.26 4.29
N VAL A 283 -5.43 -12.99 3.97
CA VAL A 283 -5.72 -11.94 4.95
C VAL A 283 -6.96 -12.33 5.76
N LEU A 284 -8.06 -12.67 5.08
CA LEU A 284 -9.30 -13.09 5.74
C LEU A 284 -9.12 -14.37 6.57
N ASP A 285 -8.42 -15.38 6.03
CA ASP A 285 -8.14 -16.63 6.76
C ASP A 285 -7.36 -16.40 8.06
N LEU A 286 -6.38 -15.49 8.06
CA LEU A 286 -5.61 -15.16 9.27
C LEU A 286 -6.43 -14.36 10.28
N ILE A 287 -7.24 -13.39 9.82
CA ILE A 287 -8.14 -12.64 10.68
C ILE A 287 -9.19 -13.58 11.32
N ASP A 288 -9.85 -14.42 10.53
CA ASP A 288 -10.84 -15.40 11.00
C ASP A 288 -10.25 -16.44 11.92
N SER A 289 -8.96 -16.76 11.75
CA SER A 289 -8.21 -17.66 12.64
C SER A 289 -7.75 -16.99 13.94
N GLY A 290 -8.07 -15.71 14.17
CA GLY A 290 -7.78 -14.99 15.41
C GLY A 290 -6.33 -14.49 15.52
N TYR A 291 -5.58 -14.38 14.43
CA TYR A 291 -4.24 -13.80 14.46
C TYR A 291 -4.30 -12.29 14.66
N PRO A 292 -3.54 -11.74 15.63
CA PRO A 292 -3.44 -10.30 15.80
C PRO A 292 -2.69 -9.65 14.64
N GLY A 293 -3.09 -8.43 14.31
CA GLY A 293 -2.48 -7.70 13.21
C GLY A 293 -3.00 -6.29 13.04
N PHE A 294 -2.58 -5.66 11.96
CA PHE A 294 -3.05 -4.37 11.53
C PHE A 294 -3.40 -4.40 10.04
N VAL A 295 -4.64 -4.06 9.72
CA VAL A 295 -5.12 -3.92 8.33
C VAL A 295 -4.85 -2.51 7.84
N ASP A 296 -4.20 -2.38 6.70
CA ASP A 296 -4.10 -1.15 5.91
C ASP A 296 -4.81 -1.35 4.57
N ILE A 297 -5.47 -0.31 4.06
CA ILE A 297 -6.21 -0.35 2.78
C ILE A 297 -5.75 0.83 1.91
N PRO A 298 -4.61 0.71 1.23
CA PRO A 298 -4.13 1.79 0.40
C PRO A 298 -5.08 2.04 -0.77
N SER A 299 -5.42 3.29 -0.99
CA SER A 299 -6.25 3.71 -2.11
C SER A 299 -5.55 3.45 -3.45
N LEU A 300 -6.30 3.16 -4.51
CA LEU A 300 -5.78 2.81 -5.84
C LEU A 300 -4.81 1.60 -5.83
N SER A 301 -5.05 0.64 -4.98
CA SER A 301 -4.24 -0.58 -4.92
C SER A 301 -4.68 -1.65 -5.92
N TYR A 302 -5.86 -1.50 -6.55
CA TYR A 302 -6.41 -2.43 -7.53
C TYR A 302 -6.91 -1.69 -8.78
N LEU A 303 -6.04 -1.58 -9.79
CA LEU A 303 -6.29 -0.84 -11.02
C LEU A 303 -5.51 -1.39 -12.22
N SER A 304 -5.81 -0.90 -13.41
CA SER A 304 -4.94 -1.05 -14.58
C SER A 304 -4.46 0.28 -15.11
N LEU A 305 -3.22 0.29 -15.57
CA LEU A 305 -2.58 1.39 -16.27
C LEU A 305 -2.98 1.36 -17.74
N VAL A 306 -3.30 2.52 -18.32
CA VAL A 306 -3.58 2.66 -19.76
C VAL A 306 -2.59 3.65 -20.35
N ASN A 307 -1.82 3.22 -21.35
CA ASN A 307 -0.81 4.06 -22.00
C ASN A 307 -1.48 5.10 -22.91
N THR A 308 -1.28 6.36 -22.57
CA THR A 308 -1.87 7.51 -23.30
C THR A 308 -0.90 8.17 -24.28
N ALA A 309 0.27 7.56 -24.52
CA ALA A 309 1.25 8.09 -25.46
C ALA A 309 0.66 8.17 -26.88
N PRO A 310 1.06 9.15 -27.70
CA PRO A 310 0.62 9.26 -29.09
C PRO A 310 0.82 7.95 -29.86
N GLY A 311 -0.22 7.53 -30.58
CA GLY A 311 -0.21 6.28 -31.36
C GLY A 311 -0.65 5.02 -30.58
N ARG A 312 -0.89 5.13 -29.27
CA ARG A 312 -1.51 4.07 -28.48
C ARG A 312 -3.05 4.21 -28.43
N PRO A 313 -3.80 3.11 -28.33
CA PRO A 313 -5.27 3.18 -28.21
C PRO A 313 -5.72 4.11 -27.08
N GLY A 314 -5.04 4.07 -25.94
CA GLY A 314 -5.36 4.89 -24.77
C GLY A 314 -5.10 6.38 -24.93
N ALA A 315 -4.50 6.88 -26.04
CA ALA A 315 -4.40 8.30 -26.32
C ALA A 315 -5.78 8.95 -26.55
N ASP A 316 -6.74 8.18 -27.08
CA ASP A 316 -8.13 8.62 -27.22
C ASP A 316 -8.89 8.43 -25.89
N VAL A 317 -9.39 9.53 -25.33
CA VAL A 317 -10.14 9.51 -24.07
C VAL A 317 -11.42 8.65 -24.16
N ARG A 318 -12.06 8.59 -25.34
CA ARG A 318 -13.26 7.76 -25.57
C ARG A 318 -12.99 6.28 -25.32
N ILE A 319 -11.80 5.80 -25.70
CA ILE A 319 -11.37 4.41 -25.46
C ILE A 319 -11.20 4.15 -23.96
N ARG A 320 -10.57 5.07 -23.23
CA ARG A 320 -10.40 4.96 -21.78
C ARG A 320 -11.74 4.98 -21.05
N GLN A 321 -12.64 5.89 -21.42
CA GLN A 321 -14.00 5.98 -20.90
C GLN A 321 -14.82 4.73 -21.24
N ALA A 322 -14.72 4.22 -22.46
CA ALA A 322 -15.43 3.00 -22.87
C ALA A 322 -14.99 1.78 -22.04
N LEU A 323 -13.69 1.64 -21.75
CA LEU A 323 -13.17 0.58 -20.88
C LEU A 323 -13.69 0.71 -19.45
N ALA A 324 -13.68 1.93 -18.87
CA ALA A 324 -14.15 2.19 -17.52
C ALA A 324 -15.66 1.89 -17.37
N LEU A 325 -16.48 2.38 -18.32
CA LEU A 325 -17.94 2.16 -18.35
C LEU A 325 -18.32 0.70 -18.64
N ALA A 326 -17.45 -0.06 -19.31
CA ALA A 326 -17.66 -1.49 -19.58
C ALA A 326 -17.30 -2.41 -18.41
N THR A 327 -16.50 -1.93 -17.46
CA THR A 327 -15.99 -2.75 -16.36
C THR A 327 -16.85 -2.56 -15.11
N ASP A 328 -17.47 -3.64 -14.66
CA ASP A 328 -18.23 -3.69 -13.40
C ASP A 328 -17.31 -4.20 -12.28
N PRO A 329 -16.87 -3.35 -11.34
CA PRO A 329 -15.99 -3.76 -10.25
C PRO A 329 -16.62 -4.79 -9.32
N VAL A 330 -17.94 -4.72 -9.10
CA VAL A 330 -18.66 -5.67 -8.23
C VAL A 330 -18.71 -7.05 -8.88
N ALA A 331 -19.01 -7.10 -10.18
CA ALA A 331 -18.98 -8.37 -10.92
C ALA A 331 -17.55 -8.96 -11.02
N LEU A 332 -16.54 -8.09 -11.12
CA LEU A 332 -15.14 -8.47 -11.08
C LEU A 332 -14.77 -9.07 -9.72
N ASP A 333 -15.14 -8.41 -8.63
CA ASP A 333 -14.89 -8.86 -7.26
C ASP A 333 -15.62 -10.18 -6.95
N ASN A 334 -16.89 -10.31 -7.32
CA ASN A 334 -17.64 -11.56 -7.18
C ASN A 334 -16.93 -12.74 -7.86
N ARG A 335 -16.31 -12.49 -9.00
CA ARG A 335 -15.60 -13.53 -9.75
C ARG A 335 -14.23 -13.88 -9.16
N LEU A 336 -13.50 -12.91 -8.64
CA LEU A 336 -12.12 -13.06 -8.20
C LEU A 336 -11.99 -13.30 -6.70
N ASN A 337 -12.89 -12.70 -5.91
CA ASN A 337 -12.83 -12.65 -4.45
C ASN A 337 -14.11 -13.15 -3.76
N GLU A 338 -15.02 -13.79 -4.51
CA GLU A 338 -16.30 -14.30 -3.98
C GLU A 338 -17.16 -13.17 -3.32
N GLY A 339 -17.01 -11.93 -3.79
CA GLY A 339 -17.70 -10.77 -3.25
C GLY A 339 -17.17 -10.26 -1.90
N LYS A 340 -15.96 -10.69 -1.51
CA LYS A 340 -15.34 -10.33 -0.22
C LYS A 340 -14.30 -9.22 -0.34
N GLY A 341 -14.13 -8.63 -1.53
CA GLY A 341 -13.17 -7.56 -1.77
C GLY A 341 -13.72 -6.18 -1.43
N LEU A 342 -13.03 -5.16 -1.92
CA LEU A 342 -13.37 -3.75 -1.80
C LEU A 342 -13.52 -3.15 -3.20
N PRO A 343 -14.56 -3.53 -3.97
CA PRO A 343 -14.76 -3.05 -5.33
C PRO A 343 -15.14 -1.57 -5.36
N GLY A 344 -14.70 -0.83 -6.38
CA GLY A 344 -15.06 0.58 -6.57
C GLY A 344 -14.32 1.23 -7.73
N GLN A 345 -14.83 2.39 -8.18
CA GLN A 345 -14.25 3.18 -9.27
C GLN A 345 -13.85 4.60 -8.83
N VAL A 346 -13.72 4.83 -7.52
CA VAL A 346 -13.25 6.09 -6.94
C VAL A 346 -11.82 5.99 -6.46
N ILE A 347 -11.12 7.12 -6.42
CA ILE A 347 -9.74 7.17 -5.91
C ILE A 347 -9.74 6.85 -4.41
N PHE A 348 -10.62 7.47 -3.64
CA PHE A 348 -10.74 7.29 -2.20
C PHE A 348 -12.12 6.74 -1.83
N GLN A 349 -12.16 5.46 -1.43
CA GLN A 349 -13.36 4.81 -0.94
C GLN A 349 -13.71 5.30 0.48
N ASP A 350 -14.87 4.92 0.99
CA ASP A 350 -15.37 5.28 2.32
C ASP A 350 -14.50 4.80 3.49
N THR A 351 -13.66 3.80 3.27
CA THR A 351 -12.65 3.35 4.22
C THR A 351 -11.51 4.34 4.43
N SER A 352 -11.30 5.27 3.49
CA SER A 352 -10.22 6.26 3.53
C SER A 352 -10.61 7.54 4.25
N ARG A 353 -9.69 8.11 5.06
CA ARG A 353 -9.87 9.47 5.64
C ARG A 353 -9.93 10.58 4.59
N TRP A 354 -9.57 10.30 3.36
CA TRP A 354 -9.58 11.22 2.21
C TRP A 354 -10.82 11.07 1.34
N HIS A 355 -11.78 10.27 1.79
CA HIS A 355 -13.05 10.08 1.09
C HIS A 355 -13.75 11.42 0.78
N ASN A 356 -14.41 11.46 -0.37
CA ASN A 356 -15.22 12.58 -0.81
C ASN A 356 -16.46 12.05 -1.54
N ASP A 357 -17.53 12.86 -1.62
CA ASP A 357 -18.84 12.47 -2.13
C ASP A 357 -18.95 12.48 -3.67
N VAL A 358 -17.84 12.60 -4.40
CA VAL A 358 -17.87 12.61 -5.87
C VAL A 358 -18.22 11.21 -6.37
N ALA A 359 -19.33 11.12 -7.10
CA ALA A 359 -19.80 9.86 -7.65
C ALA A 359 -18.78 9.25 -8.64
N PRO A 360 -18.65 7.91 -8.68
CA PRO A 360 -17.80 7.23 -9.68
C PRO A 360 -18.34 7.44 -11.10
N ILE A 361 -17.51 7.10 -12.10
CA ILE A 361 -17.93 7.11 -13.51
C ILE A 361 -19.10 6.14 -13.76
N GLY A 362 -19.18 5.06 -12.97
CA GLY A 362 -20.24 4.07 -13.02
C GLY A 362 -20.08 3.05 -14.16
N VAL A 363 -21.09 2.18 -14.28
CA VAL A 363 -21.15 1.14 -15.31
C VAL A 363 -22.27 1.47 -16.29
N ASP A 364 -21.92 1.63 -17.57
CA ASP A 364 -22.87 1.88 -18.66
C ASP A 364 -22.34 1.24 -19.96
N THR A 365 -22.70 -0.01 -20.19
CA THR A 365 -22.25 -0.77 -21.35
C THR A 365 -22.80 -0.23 -22.67
N ALA A 366 -23.95 0.44 -22.66
CA ALA A 366 -24.52 1.08 -23.85
C ALA A 366 -23.69 2.31 -24.26
N LYS A 367 -23.33 3.15 -23.28
CA LYS A 367 -22.47 4.31 -23.50
C LYS A 367 -21.04 3.87 -23.86
N ALA A 368 -20.51 2.82 -23.21
CA ALA A 368 -19.21 2.22 -23.55
C ALA A 368 -19.16 1.81 -25.03
N LYS A 369 -20.18 1.08 -25.48
CA LYS A 369 -20.29 0.67 -26.89
C LYS A 369 -20.38 1.89 -27.83
N GLN A 370 -21.18 2.90 -27.50
CA GLN A 370 -21.29 4.12 -28.29
C GLN A 370 -19.93 4.80 -28.49
N LEU A 371 -19.19 5.03 -27.39
CA LEU A 371 -17.86 5.68 -27.43
C LEU A 371 -16.85 4.87 -28.26
N LEU A 372 -16.89 3.56 -28.13
CA LEU A 372 -16.05 2.66 -28.93
C LEU A 372 -16.42 2.72 -30.41
N ASP A 373 -17.71 2.72 -30.76
CA ASP A 373 -18.17 2.82 -32.16
C ASP A 373 -17.76 4.17 -32.77
N GLU A 374 -17.84 5.28 -32.00
CA GLU A 374 -17.36 6.60 -32.42
C GLU A 374 -15.83 6.60 -32.69
N ALA A 375 -15.04 6.00 -31.78
CA ALA A 375 -13.60 5.86 -31.99
C ALA A 375 -13.26 4.99 -33.22
N LYS A 376 -14.03 3.92 -33.45
CA LYS A 376 -13.89 3.08 -34.66
C LYS A 376 -14.25 3.82 -35.94
N ALA A 377 -15.25 4.69 -35.90
CA ALA A 377 -15.61 5.52 -37.07
C ALA A 377 -14.48 6.51 -37.45
N ASP A 378 -13.67 6.91 -36.44
CA ASP A 378 -12.49 7.76 -36.65
C ASP A 378 -11.21 6.96 -36.96
N GLY A 379 -11.30 5.63 -37.15
CA GLY A 379 -10.22 4.79 -37.65
C GLY A 379 -9.55 3.88 -36.59
N TYR A 380 -10.07 3.82 -35.37
CA TYR A 380 -9.59 2.84 -34.40
C TYR A 380 -10.04 1.43 -34.81
N ASP A 381 -9.13 0.45 -34.80
CA ASP A 381 -9.43 -0.93 -35.23
C ASP A 381 -10.16 -1.77 -34.16
N GLY A 382 -10.34 -1.25 -32.96
CA GLY A 382 -10.99 -1.91 -31.82
C GLY A 382 -10.05 -2.74 -30.97
N LYS A 383 -8.76 -2.83 -31.30
CA LYS A 383 -7.80 -3.70 -30.65
C LYS A 383 -7.11 -3.04 -29.47
N ILE A 384 -7.05 -3.72 -28.33
CA ILE A 384 -6.26 -3.32 -27.17
C ILE A 384 -5.59 -4.55 -26.53
N THR A 385 -4.31 -4.41 -26.18
CA THR A 385 -3.53 -5.48 -25.57
C THR A 385 -3.31 -5.21 -24.09
N TYR A 386 -3.64 -6.19 -23.25
CA TYR A 386 -3.44 -6.17 -21.80
C TYR A 386 -2.23 -6.98 -21.39
N LEU A 387 -1.21 -6.31 -20.86
CA LEU A 387 0.03 -6.90 -20.36
C LEU A 387 -0.13 -7.31 -18.90
N THR A 388 0.15 -8.57 -18.57
CA THR A 388 0.06 -9.06 -17.18
C THR A 388 1.00 -10.25 -16.93
N LEU A 389 1.11 -10.64 -15.65
CA LEU A 389 1.91 -11.81 -15.25
C LEU A 389 1.21 -13.13 -15.61
N GLN A 390 2.03 -14.14 -15.92
CA GLN A 390 1.56 -15.52 -16.12
C GLN A 390 1.43 -16.24 -14.77
N GLU A 391 0.51 -15.75 -13.92
CA GLU A 391 0.14 -16.38 -12.65
C GLU A 391 -1.39 -16.42 -12.49
N ASN A 392 -1.90 -17.33 -11.67
CA ASN A 392 -3.32 -17.67 -11.63
C ASN A 392 -4.24 -16.48 -11.35
N SER A 393 -3.93 -15.64 -10.39
CA SER A 393 -4.74 -14.47 -10.03
C SER A 393 -4.75 -13.42 -11.14
N ALA A 394 -3.59 -13.12 -11.71
CA ALA A 394 -3.44 -12.18 -12.81
C ALA A 394 -4.14 -12.66 -14.10
N GLN A 395 -4.08 -13.97 -14.39
CA GLN A 395 -4.79 -14.57 -15.50
C GLN A 395 -6.31 -14.51 -15.30
N ALA A 396 -6.81 -14.80 -14.10
CA ALA A 396 -8.24 -14.74 -13.79
C ALA A 396 -8.78 -13.30 -13.98
N MET A 397 -8.03 -12.30 -13.53
CA MET A 397 -8.36 -10.89 -13.74
C MET A 397 -8.36 -10.54 -15.23
N ALA A 398 -7.30 -10.88 -15.97
CA ALA A 398 -7.19 -10.58 -17.39
C ALA A 398 -8.35 -11.17 -18.21
N LEU A 399 -8.74 -12.41 -17.93
CA LEU A 399 -9.88 -13.08 -18.56
C LEU A 399 -11.22 -12.43 -18.20
N ALA A 400 -11.38 -11.94 -16.98
CA ALA A 400 -12.59 -11.20 -16.57
C ALA A 400 -12.70 -9.87 -17.31
N LEU A 401 -11.63 -9.09 -17.36
CA LEU A 401 -11.56 -7.81 -18.10
C LEU A 401 -11.80 -8.04 -19.60
N GLN A 402 -11.16 -9.07 -20.19
CA GLN A 402 -11.37 -9.44 -21.58
C GLN A 402 -12.85 -9.73 -21.87
N SER A 403 -13.52 -10.48 -21.01
CA SER A 403 -14.94 -10.82 -21.18
C SER A 403 -15.82 -9.56 -21.18
N MET A 404 -15.57 -8.61 -20.26
CA MET A 404 -16.33 -7.37 -20.16
C MET A 404 -16.06 -6.43 -21.33
N ALA A 405 -14.80 -6.24 -21.72
CA ALA A 405 -14.41 -5.39 -22.85
C ALA A 405 -14.92 -5.94 -24.20
N ASN A 406 -14.81 -7.26 -24.41
CA ASN A 406 -15.31 -7.90 -25.63
C ASN A 406 -16.84 -7.83 -25.74
N ALA A 407 -17.57 -7.82 -24.61
CA ALA A 407 -19.03 -7.70 -24.62
C ALA A 407 -19.52 -6.35 -25.22
N VAL A 408 -18.74 -5.28 -25.09
CA VAL A 408 -19.05 -3.97 -25.69
C VAL A 408 -18.40 -3.77 -27.08
N GLY A 409 -17.60 -4.74 -27.57
CA GLY A 409 -17.09 -4.79 -28.94
C GLY A 409 -15.61 -4.48 -29.10
N PHE A 410 -14.80 -4.44 -28.04
CA PHE A 410 -13.34 -4.44 -28.15
C PHE A 410 -12.84 -5.79 -28.69
N ASP A 411 -11.68 -5.80 -29.36
CA ASP A 411 -10.82 -6.95 -29.56
C ASP A 411 -9.72 -6.92 -28.49
N PHE A 412 -10.08 -7.37 -27.27
CA PHE A 412 -9.19 -7.33 -26.11
C PHE A 412 -8.27 -8.55 -26.11
N GLN A 413 -6.99 -8.31 -26.33
CA GLN A 413 -5.95 -9.34 -26.35
C GLN A 413 -5.18 -9.36 -25.02
N ILE A 414 -4.69 -10.55 -24.60
CA ILE A 414 -3.91 -10.71 -23.38
C ILE A 414 -2.49 -11.11 -23.75
N GLU A 415 -1.51 -10.38 -23.23
CA GLU A 415 -0.09 -10.68 -23.33
C GLU A 415 0.44 -11.04 -21.95
N TYR A 416 1.04 -12.23 -21.82
CA TYR A 416 1.62 -12.70 -20.57
C TYR A 416 3.14 -12.56 -20.58
N VAL A 417 3.69 -12.13 -19.44
CA VAL A 417 5.13 -12.17 -19.14
C VAL A 417 5.40 -13.01 -17.90
N ASN A 418 6.64 -13.51 -17.78
CA ASN A 418 6.97 -14.52 -16.78
C ASN A 418 7.53 -13.95 -15.49
N SER A 419 7.86 -12.64 -15.45
CA SER A 419 8.44 -12.03 -14.26
C SER A 419 7.94 -10.61 -14.03
N VAL A 420 7.93 -10.19 -12.76
CA VAL A 420 7.67 -8.80 -12.37
C VAL A 420 8.69 -7.84 -13.00
N ALA A 421 9.94 -8.28 -13.14
CA ALA A 421 10.98 -7.47 -13.79
C ALA A 421 10.67 -7.15 -15.25
N ASP A 422 10.06 -8.10 -15.98
CA ASP A 422 9.62 -7.87 -17.35
C ASP A 422 8.45 -6.86 -17.41
N VAL A 423 7.48 -6.98 -16.48
CA VAL A 423 6.41 -5.98 -16.35
C VAL A 423 7.00 -4.60 -16.12
N VAL A 424 7.85 -4.46 -15.11
CA VAL A 424 8.49 -3.18 -14.75
C VAL A 424 9.27 -2.59 -15.92
N LYS A 425 10.05 -3.42 -16.63
CA LYS A 425 10.79 -2.99 -17.81
C LYS A 425 9.86 -2.47 -18.90
N ARG A 426 8.80 -3.22 -19.24
CA ARG A 426 7.82 -2.83 -20.27
C ARG A 426 7.09 -1.55 -19.90
N LEU A 427 6.72 -1.36 -18.63
CA LEU A 427 5.99 -0.18 -18.15
C LEU A 427 6.87 1.08 -18.09
N TYR A 428 8.03 0.99 -17.45
CA TYR A 428 8.79 2.19 -17.06
C TYR A 428 10.02 2.47 -17.92
N ALA A 429 10.65 1.45 -18.51
CA ALA A 429 11.82 1.63 -19.36
C ALA A 429 11.44 1.70 -20.85
N ASP A 430 10.73 0.69 -21.34
CA ASP A 430 10.38 0.58 -22.76
C ASP A 430 9.10 1.38 -23.10
N ARG A 431 8.19 1.55 -22.12
CA ARG A 431 6.84 2.14 -22.30
C ARG A 431 6.04 1.46 -23.41
N ASP A 432 6.24 0.15 -23.57
CA ASP A 432 5.69 -0.67 -24.63
C ASP A 432 4.55 -1.55 -24.12
N PHE A 433 3.37 -0.95 -23.98
CA PHE A 433 2.11 -1.59 -23.61
C PHE A 433 0.94 -0.69 -24.04
N ASP A 434 -0.25 -1.25 -24.19
CA ASP A 434 -1.49 -0.48 -24.36
C ASP A 434 -2.20 -0.33 -23.01
N MET A 435 -2.43 -1.44 -22.35
CA MET A 435 -3.00 -1.53 -21.00
C MET A 435 -2.22 -2.56 -20.19
N ALA A 436 -2.07 -2.37 -18.90
CA ALA A 436 -1.32 -3.31 -18.07
C ALA A 436 -1.85 -3.35 -16.63
N THR A 437 -1.59 -4.47 -15.93
CA THR A 437 -1.80 -4.55 -14.48
C THR A 437 -0.99 -3.47 -13.76
N GLY A 438 -1.55 -2.86 -12.72
CA GLY A 438 -0.89 -1.79 -11.99
C GLY A 438 -1.52 -1.48 -10.64
N SER A 439 -0.87 -0.57 -9.93
CA SER A 439 -1.35 0.02 -8.68
C SER A 439 -0.65 1.37 -8.45
N ALA A 440 -1.28 2.27 -7.71
CA ALA A 440 -0.65 3.50 -7.22
C ALA A 440 -0.38 3.44 -5.71
N ASN A 441 -1.18 2.68 -4.96
CA ASN A 441 -1.04 2.42 -3.51
C ASN A 441 -0.87 3.72 -2.70
N LEU A 442 -1.87 4.60 -2.76
CA LEU A 442 -1.83 5.89 -2.07
C LEU A 442 -1.86 5.66 -0.55
N ALA A 443 -0.92 6.28 0.16
CA ALA A 443 -0.82 6.15 1.61
C ALA A 443 -1.91 6.95 2.31
N GLU A 444 -2.51 6.38 3.36
CA GLU A 444 -3.48 7.07 4.21
C GLU A 444 -2.87 8.25 4.98
N ALA A 445 -1.58 8.21 5.29
CA ALA A 445 -0.87 9.30 5.96
C ALA A 445 -0.88 10.59 5.12
N ASP A 446 -0.48 10.52 3.87
CA ASP A 446 -0.52 11.61 2.87
C ASP A 446 -0.54 11.04 1.44
N PRO A 447 -1.60 11.27 0.65
CA PRO A 447 -1.71 10.74 -0.71
C PRO A 447 -0.91 11.54 -1.74
N PHE A 448 -0.43 12.76 -1.39
CA PHE A 448 0.15 13.72 -2.34
C PHE A 448 1.36 13.15 -3.07
N GLU A 449 2.31 12.55 -2.35
CA GLU A 449 3.56 12.06 -2.95
C GLU A 449 3.30 11.12 -4.13
N ARG A 450 2.44 10.14 -3.93
CA ARG A 450 2.16 9.12 -4.94
C ARG A 450 1.21 9.61 -6.03
N LEU A 451 0.23 10.45 -5.70
CA LEU A 451 -0.58 11.11 -6.72
C LEU A 451 0.30 11.96 -7.62
N TYR A 452 1.17 12.79 -7.05
CA TYR A 452 2.09 13.64 -7.80
C TYR A 452 3.03 12.80 -8.68
N SER A 453 3.66 11.79 -8.11
CA SER A 453 4.62 10.93 -8.83
C SER A 453 4.00 10.16 -10.00
N ASN A 454 2.74 9.72 -9.88
CA ASN A 454 2.07 8.88 -10.86
C ASN A 454 1.21 9.65 -11.87
N LEU A 455 0.67 10.83 -11.50
CA LEU A 455 -0.24 11.60 -12.36
C LEU A 455 0.38 12.85 -12.96
N LYS A 456 1.31 13.53 -12.26
CA LYS A 456 1.92 14.75 -12.77
C LYS A 456 2.52 14.51 -14.16
N SER A 457 2.26 15.41 -15.09
CA SER A 457 2.83 15.35 -16.44
C SER A 457 4.35 15.25 -16.37
N GLY A 458 4.93 14.22 -16.96
CA GLY A 458 6.36 13.94 -16.87
C GLY A 458 6.85 13.41 -15.52
N GLY A 459 5.94 13.09 -14.59
CA GLY A 459 6.26 12.45 -13.31
C GLY A 459 7.07 11.16 -13.47
N ARG A 460 7.97 10.90 -12.53
CA ARG A 460 8.93 9.77 -12.61
C ARG A 460 8.22 8.41 -12.75
N ASN A 461 7.14 8.21 -11.99
CA ASN A 461 6.37 6.96 -11.97
C ASN A 461 5.14 7.01 -12.89
N ASN A 462 4.98 8.09 -13.68
CA ASN A 462 3.93 8.19 -14.69
C ASN A 462 4.27 7.29 -15.89
N ALA A 463 4.05 5.98 -15.71
CA ALA A 463 4.29 4.97 -16.75
C ALA A 463 3.34 5.14 -17.96
N THR A 464 2.16 5.70 -17.73
CA THR A 464 1.09 5.84 -18.72
C THR A 464 1.32 6.97 -19.73
N SER A 465 2.35 7.79 -19.53
CA SER A 465 2.56 9.03 -20.28
C SER A 465 1.36 10.00 -20.22
N PHE A 466 0.51 9.84 -19.21
CA PHE A 466 -0.65 10.70 -19.00
C PHE A 466 -0.21 12.17 -18.81
N SER A 467 -0.95 13.09 -19.42
CA SER A 467 -0.71 14.52 -19.29
C SER A 467 -2.04 15.26 -19.39
N ASP A 468 -2.36 16.01 -18.34
CA ASP A 468 -3.54 16.85 -18.26
C ASP A 468 -3.22 18.11 -17.45
N PRO A 469 -3.30 19.33 -18.07
CA PRO A 469 -2.93 20.57 -17.38
C PRO A 469 -3.79 20.90 -16.17
N GLU A 470 -5.05 20.45 -16.14
CA GLU A 470 -5.94 20.67 -15.00
C GLU A 470 -5.57 19.77 -13.83
N ILE A 471 -5.31 18.49 -14.07
CA ILE A 471 -4.76 17.57 -13.04
C ILE A 471 -3.42 18.11 -12.53
N ASP A 472 -2.55 18.60 -13.40
CA ASP A 472 -1.28 19.20 -12.99
C ASP A 472 -1.46 20.39 -12.03
N SER A 473 -2.41 21.28 -12.35
CA SER A 473 -2.75 22.42 -11.50
C SER A 473 -3.36 22.00 -10.17
N LEU A 474 -4.23 20.98 -10.18
CA LEU A 474 -4.84 20.45 -8.96
C LEU A 474 -3.81 19.74 -8.05
N LEU A 475 -2.85 19.03 -8.63
CA LEU A 475 -1.74 18.45 -7.87
C LEU A 475 -0.85 19.54 -7.23
N ASP A 476 -0.60 20.64 -7.94
CA ASP A 476 0.13 21.77 -7.36
C ASP A 476 -0.66 22.42 -6.21
N GLN A 477 -1.99 22.57 -6.34
CA GLN A 477 -2.86 23.03 -5.25
C GLN A 477 -2.88 22.06 -4.06
N LEU A 478 -2.95 20.75 -4.31
CA LEU A 478 -2.89 19.74 -3.26
C LEU A 478 -1.56 19.82 -2.49
N GLY A 479 -0.46 20.06 -3.21
CA GLY A 479 0.88 20.16 -2.64
C GLY A 479 1.08 21.34 -1.68
N VAL A 480 0.21 22.37 -1.72
CA VAL A 480 0.25 23.53 -0.83
C VAL A 480 -0.93 23.59 0.14
N ALA A 481 -1.86 22.64 0.06
CA ALA A 481 -2.96 22.52 1.01
C ALA A 481 -2.45 22.02 2.37
N THR A 482 -2.76 22.75 3.44
CA THR A 482 -2.17 22.53 4.77
C THR A 482 -3.15 21.95 5.79
N SER A 483 -4.45 21.86 5.47
CA SER A 483 -5.45 21.23 6.32
C SER A 483 -6.08 20.02 5.64
N THR A 484 -6.57 19.06 6.43
CA THR A 484 -7.31 17.89 5.92
C THR A 484 -8.48 18.31 5.02
N ASP A 485 -9.29 19.26 5.46
CA ASP A 485 -10.45 19.73 4.70
C ASP A 485 -10.04 20.34 3.36
N SER A 486 -9.01 21.20 3.34
CA SER A 486 -8.52 21.78 2.08
C SER A 486 -7.92 20.72 1.14
N LYS A 487 -7.28 19.69 1.67
CA LYS A 487 -6.82 18.55 0.86
C LYS A 487 -8.01 17.78 0.27
N ILE A 488 -9.05 17.46 1.07
CA ILE A 488 -10.25 16.75 0.61
C ILE A 488 -10.97 17.55 -0.50
N GLU A 489 -11.09 18.87 -0.38
CA GLU A 489 -11.69 19.71 -1.43
C GLU A 489 -10.92 19.63 -2.75
N VAL A 490 -9.60 19.62 -2.72
CA VAL A 490 -8.78 19.47 -3.92
C VAL A 490 -8.85 18.04 -4.47
N LEU A 491 -8.85 17.03 -3.60
CA LEU A 491 -8.98 15.63 -3.99
C LEU A 491 -10.33 15.34 -4.64
N ALA A 492 -11.42 15.99 -4.19
CA ALA A 492 -12.71 15.91 -4.85
C ALA A 492 -12.65 16.43 -6.30
N LYS A 493 -12.01 17.57 -6.54
CA LYS A 493 -11.80 18.10 -7.90
C LYS A 493 -10.91 17.19 -8.76
N ILE A 494 -9.89 16.56 -8.16
CA ILE A 494 -9.08 15.54 -8.84
C ILE A 494 -9.95 14.35 -9.23
N GLN A 495 -10.86 13.89 -8.35
CA GLN A 495 -11.79 12.80 -8.67
C GLN A 495 -12.77 13.19 -9.81
N GLU A 496 -13.35 14.39 -9.76
CA GLU A 496 -14.21 14.90 -10.84
C GLU A 496 -13.48 14.89 -12.17
N ARG A 497 -12.27 15.45 -12.23
CA ARG A 497 -11.47 15.47 -13.45
C ARG A 497 -11.03 14.08 -13.88
N ALA A 498 -10.67 13.20 -12.94
CA ALA A 498 -10.30 11.82 -13.23
C ALA A 498 -11.46 11.03 -13.86
N ASN A 499 -12.70 11.28 -13.46
CA ASN A 499 -13.88 10.67 -14.10
C ASN A 499 -14.04 11.09 -15.57
N GLU A 500 -13.62 12.31 -15.92
CA GLU A 500 -13.68 12.81 -17.31
C GLU A 500 -12.55 12.25 -18.18
N VAL A 501 -11.31 12.27 -17.67
CA VAL A 501 -10.11 11.95 -18.46
C VAL A 501 -9.60 10.53 -18.30
N VAL A 502 -10.10 9.82 -17.30
CA VAL A 502 -9.81 8.40 -16.98
C VAL A 502 -8.32 8.07 -17.09
N PRO A 503 -7.49 8.56 -16.16
CA PRO A 503 -6.04 8.30 -16.17
C PRO A 503 -5.70 6.84 -15.84
N TRP A 504 -6.59 6.15 -15.14
CA TRP A 504 -6.49 4.75 -14.73
C TRP A 504 -7.83 4.03 -14.88
N GLN A 505 -7.80 2.73 -15.02
CA GLN A 505 -8.98 1.87 -14.88
C GLN A 505 -9.02 1.38 -13.42
N VAL A 506 -9.86 1.98 -12.59
CA VAL A 506 -9.94 1.67 -11.15
C VAL A 506 -10.98 0.58 -10.92
N TYR A 507 -10.62 -0.43 -10.12
CA TYR A 507 -11.48 -1.58 -9.80
C TYR A 507 -11.78 -1.71 -8.31
N GLY A 508 -11.01 -1.02 -7.46
CA GLY A 508 -11.17 -1.06 -6.02
C GLY A 508 -9.86 -1.00 -5.27
N ASN A 509 -9.89 -1.54 -4.05
CA ASN A 509 -8.73 -1.61 -3.18
C ASN A 509 -8.46 -3.05 -2.72
N THR A 510 -7.21 -3.32 -2.37
CA THR A 510 -6.78 -4.60 -1.79
C THR A 510 -6.20 -4.33 -0.40
N PRO A 511 -6.69 -4.98 0.64
CA PRO A 511 -6.15 -4.81 1.98
C PRO A 511 -4.74 -5.41 2.10
N TRP A 512 -3.93 -4.80 2.94
CA TRP A 512 -2.66 -5.31 3.41
C TRP A 512 -2.80 -5.66 4.89
N LEU A 513 -2.09 -6.68 5.35
CA LEU A 513 -2.10 -7.11 6.74
C LEU A 513 -0.66 -7.30 7.22
N GLY A 514 -0.25 -6.48 8.19
CA GLY A 514 0.83 -6.82 9.10
C GLY A 514 0.28 -7.75 10.16
N VAL A 515 0.77 -8.98 10.25
CA VAL A 515 0.21 -10.03 11.11
C VAL A 515 1.30 -10.73 11.92
N TRP A 516 0.97 -11.15 13.13
CA TRP A 516 1.92 -11.85 14.00
C TRP A 516 1.28 -12.96 14.81
N GLY A 517 2.12 -13.84 15.36
CA GLY A 517 1.69 -14.92 16.23
C GLY A 517 1.03 -14.41 17.52
N GLN A 518 0.12 -15.18 18.09
CA GLN A 518 -0.57 -14.80 19.33
C GLN A 518 0.37 -14.64 20.54
N ASN A 519 1.59 -15.16 20.45
CA ASN A 519 2.65 -15.03 21.45
C ASN A 519 3.65 -13.91 21.12
N VAL A 520 3.40 -13.08 20.11
CA VAL A 520 4.25 -11.96 19.70
C VAL A 520 3.56 -10.65 20.05
N HIS A 521 4.30 -9.71 20.63
CA HIS A 521 3.81 -8.46 21.17
C HIS A 521 4.72 -7.29 20.81
N GLY A 522 4.26 -6.04 20.99
CA GLY A 522 5.07 -4.84 20.86
C GLY A 522 5.45 -4.47 19.42
N ILE A 523 4.76 -5.02 18.41
CA ILE A 523 4.94 -4.63 17.00
C ILE A 523 4.31 -3.24 16.80
N GLN A 524 5.09 -2.29 16.29
CA GLN A 524 4.61 -0.95 15.97
C GLN A 524 4.42 -0.79 14.47
N GLN A 525 3.24 -0.32 14.07
CA GLN A 525 2.93 -0.03 12.67
C GLN A 525 3.33 1.40 12.29
N SER A 526 3.62 1.61 11.00
CA SER A 526 3.85 2.92 10.43
C SER A 526 3.23 2.99 9.03
N LEU A 527 3.47 4.09 8.32
CA LEU A 527 2.92 4.27 6.98
C LEU A 527 3.38 3.16 6.02
N ASP A 528 2.56 2.89 5.00
CA ASP A 528 2.84 1.89 3.97
C ASP A 528 3.01 0.45 4.51
N GLY A 529 2.50 0.15 5.69
CA GLY A 529 2.63 -1.16 6.32
C GLY A 529 4.05 -1.48 6.82
N ILE A 530 4.89 -0.46 7.01
CA ILE A 530 6.21 -0.62 7.67
C ILE A 530 5.98 -0.99 9.13
N MET A 531 6.73 -1.97 9.61
CA MET A 531 6.69 -2.43 11.00
C MET A 531 8.04 -2.17 11.69
N PHE A 532 7.99 -1.66 12.91
CA PHE A 532 9.15 -1.51 13.78
C PHE A 532 9.14 -2.59 14.87
N PHE A 533 10.33 -3.11 15.21
CA PHE A 533 10.53 -4.25 16.08
C PHE A 533 11.30 -3.91 17.36
N ASP A 534 11.62 -2.65 17.61
CA ASP A 534 12.40 -2.21 18.77
C ASP A 534 11.74 -2.51 20.12
N LYS A 535 10.40 -2.58 20.15
CA LYS A 535 9.63 -2.99 21.34
C LYS A 535 9.12 -4.44 21.27
N ALA A 536 9.40 -5.14 20.18
CA ALA A 536 8.88 -6.49 19.97
C ALA A 536 9.45 -7.51 20.97
N TRP A 537 8.60 -8.46 21.40
CA TRP A 537 8.97 -9.59 22.22
C TRP A 537 8.05 -10.79 21.98
N LYS A 538 8.45 -11.98 22.40
CA LYS A 538 7.61 -13.18 22.32
C LYS A 538 7.75 -14.05 23.57
N ASN A 539 6.66 -14.69 23.98
CA ASN A 539 6.61 -15.64 25.09
C ASN A 539 6.38 -17.09 24.62
#